data_85d815b6bf7a40b5a50b3267d75483e5
#
_entry.id   85d815b6bf7a40b5a50b3267d75483e5
#
_cell.length_a   1.000
_cell.length_b   1.000
_cell.length_c   1.000
_cell.angle_alpha   90.00
_cell.angle_beta   90.00
_cell.angle_gamma   90.00
#
_symmetry.space_group_name_H-M   'P 1'
#
loop_
_entity.id
_entity.type
_entity.pdbx_description
1 polymer ?
#
loop_
_entity_poly.entity_id
_entity_poly.type
_entity_poly.pdbx_seq_one_letter_code
_entity_poly.pdbx_strand_id
1 'polypeptide(L)'
;MRQDKENKKQNKKEEAVVEKEFEERVVSINHVTKVVKGGRRYRFSAVVVVGDKKGRVGLGTGKAIEVPDAISKAVEDAKKNLVYVPIINTTIPHEITGVWGAGKVFLKPAPDGTGVIAGGPVRAVVELAGIQNILSKSLGSSTPINIVRATITGLSQLRTVEQVAEIRGLDPKDILG
;
A
#
# COMPACT_ATOMS: atom_id res chain seq x y z
N MET A 1 38.19 14.40 -2.65
CA MET A 1 38.35 12.94 -2.70
C MET A 1 38.04 12.19 -1.39
N ARG A 2 38.46 12.64 -0.17
CA ARG A 2 38.09 12.00 1.09
C ARG A 2 36.64 12.30 1.51
N GLN A 3 36.21 13.54 1.41
CA GLN A 3 34.84 13.98 1.75
C GLN A 3 33.76 13.32 0.86
N ASP A 4 34.04 13.10 -0.44
CA ASP A 4 33.10 12.42 -1.34
C ASP A 4 32.91 10.94 -0.98
N LYS A 5 33.92 10.30 -0.39
CA LYS A 5 33.83 8.89 0.07
C LYS A 5 33.08 8.77 1.40
N GLU A 6 33.17 9.78 2.27
CA GLU A 6 32.42 9.81 3.54
C GLU A 6 30.95 10.11 3.31
N ASN A 7 30.62 11.07 2.45
CA ASN A 7 29.24 11.36 2.06
C ASN A 7 28.57 10.15 1.36
N LYS A 8 29.29 9.44 0.48
CA LYS A 8 28.77 8.20 -0.12
C LYS A 8 28.58 7.08 0.89
N LYS A 9 29.39 7.01 1.95
CA LYS A 9 29.22 6.02 3.03
C LYS A 9 28.09 6.39 3.98
N GLN A 10 27.86 7.66 4.24
CA GLN A 10 26.73 8.14 5.04
C GLN A 10 25.41 7.93 4.29
N ASN A 11 25.30 8.32 3.02
CA ASN A 11 24.13 8.06 2.20
C ASN A 11 23.81 6.55 2.08
N LYS A 12 24.85 5.70 1.89
CA LYS A 12 24.63 4.24 1.90
C LYS A 12 24.19 3.68 3.25
N LYS A 13 24.60 4.28 4.37
CA LYS A 13 24.13 3.88 5.70
C LYS A 13 22.72 4.37 5.97
N GLU A 14 22.37 5.57 5.53
CA GLU A 14 21.00 6.10 5.62
C GLU A 14 20.04 5.33 4.71
N GLU A 15 20.44 5.01 3.48
CA GLU A 15 19.68 4.14 2.58
C GLU A 15 19.48 2.73 3.18
N ALA A 16 20.51 2.14 3.79
CA ALA A 16 20.44 0.81 4.42
C ALA A 16 19.61 0.81 5.72
N VAL A 17 19.51 1.94 6.44
CA VAL A 17 18.64 2.09 7.60
C VAL A 17 17.18 2.25 7.16
N VAL A 18 16.94 3.04 6.10
CA VAL A 18 15.61 3.18 5.48
C VAL A 18 15.13 1.87 4.86
N GLU A 19 16.04 1.06 4.29
CA GLU A 19 15.68 -0.27 3.76
C GLU A 19 15.21 -1.25 4.84
N LYS A 20 15.68 -1.12 6.09
CA LYS A 20 15.25 -1.97 7.22
C LYS A 20 13.91 -1.53 7.84
N GLU A 21 13.41 -0.34 7.54
CA GLU A 21 12.13 0.17 8.07
C GLU A 21 10.90 -0.33 7.30
N PHE A 22 11.05 -0.79 6.07
CA PHE A 22 9.94 -1.19 5.23
C PHE A 22 9.91 -2.70 5.02
N GLU A 23 8.76 -3.30 5.30
CA GLU A 23 8.46 -4.67 4.88
C GLU A 23 7.82 -4.66 3.50
N GLU A 24 8.09 -5.68 2.71
CA GLU A 24 7.56 -5.85 1.37
C GLU A 24 6.75 -7.14 1.24
N ARG A 25 5.68 -7.09 0.45
CA ARG A 25 4.88 -8.27 0.14
C ARG A 25 4.51 -8.29 -1.33
N VAL A 26 4.88 -9.36 -2.00
CA VAL A 26 4.49 -9.62 -3.39
C VAL A 26 3.02 -10.08 -3.42
N VAL A 27 2.18 -9.34 -4.13
CA VAL A 27 0.75 -9.63 -4.27
C VAL A 27 0.47 -10.54 -5.45
N SER A 28 1.10 -10.25 -6.60
CA SER A 28 0.97 -11.09 -7.79
C SER A 28 2.18 -10.97 -8.71
N ILE A 29 2.51 -12.07 -9.39
CA ILE A 29 3.49 -12.13 -10.46
C ILE A 29 2.80 -12.72 -11.68
N ASN A 30 2.84 -12.00 -12.80
CA ASN A 30 2.22 -12.44 -14.05
C ASN A 30 3.27 -12.51 -15.15
N HIS A 31 3.23 -13.59 -15.93
CA HIS A 31 4.01 -13.72 -17.16
C HIS A 31 3.27 -12.97 -18.27
N VAL A 32 3.89 -11.96 -18.84
CA VAL A 32 3.30 -11.09 -19.89
C VAL A 32 4.08 -11.18 -21.17
N THR A 33 3.38 -11.09 -22.28
CA THR A 33 3.96 -11.29 -23.61
C THR A 33 3.63 -10.10 -24.50
N LYS A 34 4.63 -9.64 -25.27
CA LYS A 34 4.44 -8.69 -26.37
C LYS A 34 4.73 -9.41 -27.68
N VAL A 35 3.76 -9.42 -28.61
CA VAL A 35 3.94 -9.93 -29.96
C VAL A 35 4.69 -8.89 -30.79
N VAL A 36 5.74 -9.33 -31.48
CA VAL A 36 6.60 -8.50 -32.33
C VAL A 36 6.79 -9.19 -33.70
N LYS A 37 7.28 -8.47 -34.72
CA LYS A 37 7.71 -9.08 -35.99
C LYS A 37 8.81 -10.11 -35.66
N GLY A 38 8.58 -11.38 -36.00
CA GLY A 38 9.51 -12.48 -35.74
C GLY A 38 9.29 -13.27 -34.46
N GLY A 39 8.22 -12.99 -33.65
CA GLY A 39 7.90 -13.82 -32.51
C GLY A 39 7.28 -13.10 -31.31
N ARG A 40 7.56 -13.63 -30.11
CA ARG A 40 7.01 -13.13 -28.85
C ARG A 40 8.14 -12.77 -27.89
N ARG A 41 8.04 -11.59 -27.26
CA ARG A 41 8.95 -11.21 -26.16
C ARG A 41 8.23 -11.38 -24.83
N TYR A 42 8.80 -12.23 -23.99
CA TYR A 42 8.28 -12.56 -22.66
C TYR A 42 8.90 -11.66 -21.60
N ARG A 43 8.10 -11.28 -20.63
CA ARG A 43 8.53 -10.55 -19.42
C ARG A 43 7.66 -10.96 -18.23
N PHE A 44 8.18 -10.71 -17.03
CA PHE A 44 7.42 -10.83 -15.78
C PHE A 44 6.96 -9.45 -15.31
N SER A 45 5.71 -9.40 -14.83
CA SER A 45 5.15 -8.20 -14.20
C SER A 45 4.86 -8.55 -12.75
N ALA A 46 5.50 -7.86 -11.81
CA ALA A 46 5.27 -7.99 -10.39
C ALA A 46 4.45 -6.83 -9.86
N VAL A 47 3.54 -7.12 -8.93
CA VAL A 47 2.79 -6.14 -8.13
C VAL A 47 3.22 -6.34 -6.68
N VAL A 48 3.79 -5.31 -6.08
CA VAL A 48 4.35 -5.36 -4.73
C VAL A 48 3.74 -4.23 -3.89
N VAL A 49 3.46 -4.55 -2.64
CA VAL A 49 3.07 -3.58 -1.62
C VAL A 49 4.20 -3.46 -0.61
N VAL A 50 4.51 -2.25 -0.20
CA VAL A 50 5.55 -1.93 0.78
C VAL A 50 4.92 -1.10 1.89
N GLY A 51 5.28 -1.37 3.15
CA GLY A 51 4.79 -0.61 4.29
C GLY A 51 5.69 -0.72 5.51
N ASP A 52 5.53 0.23 6.43
CA ASP A 52 6.33 0.34 7.66
C ASP A 52 5.59 -0.14 8.93
N LYS A 53 4.35 -0.62 8.78
CA LYS A 53 3.44 -0.96 9.89
C LYS A 53 3.17 0.21 10.86
N LYS A 54 3.45 1.45 10.44
CA LYS A 54 3.25 2.67 11.23
C LYS A 54 2.32 3.68 10.50
N GLY A 55 1.50 3.19 9.59
CA GLY A 55 0.56 4.00 8.82
C GLY A 55 1.05 4.39 7.43
N ARG A 56 2.26 4.02 7.00
CA ARG A 56 2.71 4.28 5.64
C ARG A 56 2.65 3.01 4.79
N VAL A 57 2.00 3.08 3.66
CA VAL A 57 1.87 1.95 2.72
C VAL A 57 1.93 2.46 1.28
N GLY A 58 2.59 1.72 0.40
CA GLY A 58 2.71 2.06 -1.01
C GLY A 58 2.55 0.86 -1.92
N LEU A 59 2.11 1.12 -3.15
CA LEU A 59 2.00 0.13 -4.20
C LEU A 59 3.00 0.45 -5.30
N GLY A 60 3.72 -0.56 -5.74
CA GLY A 60 4.57 -0.48 -6.93
C GLY A 60 4.33 -1.60 -7.92
N THR A 61 4.64 -1.31 -9.16
CA THR A 61 4.57 -2.27 -10.26
C THR A 61 5.87 -2.28 -11.04
N GLY A 62 6.45 -3.47 -11.23
CA GLY A 62 7.70 -3.62 -11.97
C GLY A 62 7.55 -4.63 -13.11
N LYS A 63 8.29 -4.40 -14.20
CA LYS A 63 8.38 -5.34 -15.33
C LYS A 63 9.84 -5.56 -15.69
N ALA A 64 10.27 -6.85 -15.77
CA ALA A 64 11.60 -7.24 -16.20
C ALA A 64 11.58 -8.58 -16.92
N ILE A 65 12.74 -9.00 -17.43
CA ILE A 65 12.93 -10.32 -18.06
C ILE A 65 12.96 -11.40 -16.97
N GLU A 66 13.58 -11.09 -15.83
CA GLU A 66 13.68 -11.96 -14.67
C GLU A 66 12.73 -11.53 -13.55
N VAL A 67 12.27 -12.50 -12.75
CA VAL A 67 11.35 -12.24 -11.63
C VAL A 67 11.99 -11.37 -10.53
N PRO A 68 13.24 -11.63 -10.07
CA PRO A 68 13.88 -10.81 -9.03
C PRO A 68 13.98 -9.33 -9.44
N ASP A 69 14.37 -9.06 -10.68
CA ASP A 69 14.47 -7.70 -11.23
C ASP A 69 13.11 -7.00 -11.29
N ALA A 70 12.05 -7.76 -11.64
CA ALA A 70 10.70 -7.22 -11.67
C ALA A 70 10.23 -6.83 -10.26
N ILE A 71 10.56 -7.62 -9.24
CA ILE A 71 10.24 -7.34 -7.84
C ILE A 71 11.03 -6.13 -7.36
N SER A 72 12.34 -6.06 -7.56
CA SER A 72 13.18 -4.92 -7.14
C SER A 72 12.68 -3.60 -7.73
N LYS A 73 12.35 -3.57 -9.02
CA LYS A 73 11.73 -2.39 -9.66
C LYS A 73 10.38 -2.02 -9.08
N ALA A 74 9.56 -3.02 -8.73
CA ALA A 74 8.27 -2.77 -8.11
C ALA A 74 8.43 -2.20 -6.69
N VAL A 75 9.41 -2.66 -5.91
CA VAL A 75 9.72 -2.13 -4.57
C VAL A 75 10.18 -0.67 -4.65
N GLU A 76 11.06 -0.33 -5.58
CA GLU A 76 11.48 1.05 -5.81
C GLU A 76 10.32 1.97 -6.21
N ASP A 77 9.41 1.48 -7.07
CA ASP A 77 8.20 2.20 -7.46
C ASP A 77 7.26 2.39 -6.27
N ALA A 78 7.07 1.36 -5.43
CA ALA A 78 6.25 1.42 -4.23
C ALA A 78 6.79 2.43 -3.20
N LYS A 79 8.10 2.48 -2.98
CA LYS A 79 8.76 3.44 -2.08
C LYS A 79 8.57 4.90 -2.52
N LYS A 80 8.38 5.16 -3.81
CA LYS A 80 8.09 6.51 -4.34
C LYS A 80 6.62 6.93 -4.14
N ASN A 81 5.71 5.95 -4.05
CA ASN A 81 4.27 6.15 -3.99
C ASN A 81 3.69 5.79 -2.61
N LEU A 82 4.36 6.20 -1.54
CA LEU A 82 3.88 5.97 -0.17
C LEU A 82 2.73 6.90 0.17
N VAL A 83 1.70 6.34 0.78
CA VAL A 83 0.51 7.05 1.27
C VAL A 83 0.44 6.89 2.78
N TYR A 84 0.06 7.95 3.49
CA TYR A 84 -0.20 7.90 4.92
C TYR A 84 -1.66 7.53 5.20
N VAL A 85 -1.84 6.58 6.09
CA VAL A 85 -3.14 6.05 6.53
C VAL A 85 -3.34 6.40 7.99
N PRO A 86 -4.38 7.14 8.37
CA PRO A 86 -4.68 7.41 9.77
C PRO A 86 -5.17 6.14 10.46
N ILE A 87 -4.48 5.72 11.51
CA ILE A 87 -4.83 4.57 12.35
C ILE A 87 -5.25 5.09 13.71
N ILE A 88 -6.42 4.68 14.18
CA ILE A 88 -6.93 5.00 15.51
C ILE A 88 -6.97 3.71 16.32
N ASN A 89 -6.22 3.66 17.42
CA ASN A 89 -5.97 2.46 18.22
C ASN A 89 -5.36 1.33 17.35
N THR A 90 -6.15 0.41 16.86
CA THR A 90 -5.69 -0.74 16.04
C THR A 90 -6.45 -0.87 14.73
N THR A 91 -7.32 0.11 14.42
CA THR A 91 -8.27 0.06 13.29
C THR A 91 -8.33 1.39 12.53
N ILE A 92 -9.23 1.48 11.56
CA ILE A 92 -9.50 2.69 10.77
C ILE A 92 -10.56 3.59 11.45
N PRO A 93 -10.54 4.93 11.23
CA PRO A 93 -11.46 5.88 11.88
C PRO A 93 -12.93 5.62 11.58
N HIS A 94 -13.27 5.32 10.35
CA HIS A 94 -14.65 5.11 9.88
C HIS A 94 -14.70 4.12 8.71
N GLU A 95 -15.89 3.65 8.38
CA GLU A 95 -16.09 2.82 7.20
C GLU A 95 -15.92 3.63 5.91
N ILE A 96 -15.37 2.98 4.89
CA ILE A 96 -15.15 3.60 3.58
C ILE A 96 -15.22 2.56 2.46
N THR A 97 -15.66 3.02 1.29
CA THR A 97 -15.60 2.26 0.05
C THR A 97 -14.57 2.89 -0.88
N GLY A 98 -13.42 2.26 -1.00
CA GLY A 98 -12.41 2.67 -1.98
C GLY A 98 -12.76 2.18 -3.38
N VAL A 99 -12.62 3.06 -4.38
CA VAL A 99 -12.89 2.76 -5.79
C VAL A 99 -11.70 3.15 -6.64
N TRP A 100 -11.28 2.24 -7.51
CA TRP A 100 -10.28 2.50 -8.54
C TRP A 100 -10.58 1.72 -9.82
N GLY A 101 -10.97 2.42 -10.88
CA GLY A 101 -11.42 1.77 -12.12
C GLY A 101 -12.56 0.79 -11.83
N ALA A 102 -12.39 -0.47 -12.21
CA ALA A 102 -13.35 -1.54 -11.92
C ALA A 102 -13.18 -2.18 -10.53
N GLY A 103 -12.15 -1.81 -9.76
CA GLY A 103 -11.94 -2.25 -8.38
C GLY A 103 -12.80 -1.49 -7.41
N LYS A 104 -13.51 -2.20 -6.53
CA LYS A 104 -14.32 -1.62 -5.46
C LYS A 104 -14.13 -2.44 -4.19
N VAL A 105 -13.64 -1.82 -3.12
CA VAL A 105 -13.34 -2.48 -1.85
C VAL A 105 -14.02 -1.73 -0.71
N PHE A 106 -14.82 -2.44 0.04
CA PHE A 106 -15.44 -1.94 1.27
C PHE A 106 -14.54 -2.27 2.46
N LEU A 107 -14.27 -1.27 3.30
CA LEU A 107 -13.47 -1.36 4.52
C LEU A 107 -14.33 -0.87 5.68
N LYS A 108 -14.38 -1.63 6.77
CA LYS A 108 -15.14 -1.30 7.98
C LYS A 108 -14.24 -1.48 9.20
N PRO A 109 -14.24 -0.54 10.16
CA PRO A 109 -13.52 -0.70 11.41
C PRO A 109 -14.08 -1.89 12.20
N ALA A 110 -13.21 -2.53 12.99
CA ALA A 110 -13.57 -3.67 13.82
C ALA A 110 -13.04 -3.48 15.24
N PRO A 111 -13.72 -4.03 16.28
CA PRO A 111 -13.24 -4.00 17.64
C PRO A 111 -11.97 -4.82 17.80
N ASP A 112 -11.23 -4.52 18.89
CA ASP A 112 -10.01 -5.24 19.24
C ASP A 112 -10.26 -6.75 19.40
N GLY A 113 -9.31 -7.55 18.89
CA GLY A 113 -9.39 -9.00 18.90
C GLY A 113 -10.08 -9.63 17.67
N THR A 114 -10.68 -8.84 16.77
CA THR A 114 -11.28 -9.35 15.53
C THR A 114 -10.22 -9.85 14.54
N GLY A 115 -9.06 -9.19 14.49
CA GLY A 115 -8.02 -9.46 13.51
C GLY A 115 -8.33 -8.91 12.12
N VAL A 116 -7.48 -9.26 11.15
CA VAL A 116 -7.62 -8.83 9.75
C VAL A 116 -8.49 -9.83 8.98
N ILE A 117 -9.74 -9.44 8.72
CA ILE A 117 -10.67 -10.22 7.86
C ILE A 117 -10.70 -9.58 6.48
N ALA A 118 -9.81 -10.05 5.60
CA ALA A 118 -9.59 -9.47 4.28
C ALA A 118 -9.16 -10.52 3.25
N GLY A 119 -9.51 -10.29 1.99
CA GLY A 119 -8.98 -11.05 0.85
C GLY A 119 -7.48 -10.80 0.67
N GLY A 120 -6.76 -11.75 0.07
CA GLY A 120 -5.28 -11.72 -0.04
C GLY A 120 -4.68 -10.36 -0.42
N PRO A 121 -5.07 -9.73 -1.54
CA PRO A 121 -4.54 -8.43 -1.94
C PRO A 121 -4.83 -7.29 -0.94
N VAL A 122 -6.05 -7.26 -0.35
CA VAL A 122 -6.43 -6.27 0.68
C VAL A 122 -5.65 -6.52 1.96
N ARG A 123 -5.54 -7.78 2.38
CA ARG A 123 -4.80 -8.19 3.58
C ARG A 123 -3.34 -7.71 3.53
N ALA A 124 -2.68 -7.89 2.37
CA ALA A 124 -1.30 -7.43 2.19
C ALA A 124 -1.14 -5.92 2.44
N VAL A 125 -2.09 -5.10 1.96
CA VAL A 125 -2.06 -3.63 2.17
C VAL A 125 -2.29 -3.28 3.64
N VAL A 126 -3.32 -3.85 4.25
CA VAL A 126 -3.78 -3.52 5.61
C VAL A 126 -2.76 -3.93 6.67
N GLU A 127 -2.19 -5.14 6.55
CA GLU A 127 -1.14 -5.62 7.47
C GLU A 127 0.14 -4.79 7.37
N LEU A 128 0.56 -4.42 6.15
CA LEU A 128 1.74 -3.56 5.93
C LEU A 128 1.50 -2.10 6.33
N ALA A 129 0.25 -1.62 6.33
CA ALA A 129 -0.11 -0.33 6.90
C ALA A 129 -0.05 -0.33 8.44
N GLY A 130 -0.14 -1.50 9.08
CA GLY A 130 -0.11 -1.65 10.54
C GLY A 130 -1.49 -1.73 11.18
N ILE A 131 -2.55 -1.92 10.39
CA ILE A 131 -3.91 -2.11 10.90
C ILE A 131 -4.04 -3.56 11.37
N GLN A 132 -4.51 -3.76 12.62
CA GLN A 132 -4.63 -5.06 13.24
C GLN A 132 -6.07 -5.61 13.21
N ASN A 133 -7.07 -4.71 13.23
CA ASN A 133 -8.49 -5.10 13.31
C ASN A 133 -9.28 -4.39 12.21
N ILE A 134 -9.79 -5.15 11.24
CA ILE A 134 -10.55 -4.63 10.11
C ILE A 134 -11.41 -5.71 9.46
N LEU A 135 -12.59 -5.30 8.99
CA LEU A 135 -13.45 -6.08 8.11
C LEU A 135 -13.39 -5.53 6.70
N SER A 136 -13.24 -6.37 5.71
CA SER A 136 -13.23 -5.93 4.31
C SER A 136 -13.95 -6.89 3.37
N LYS A 137 -14.47 -6.31 2.28
CA LYS A 137 -15.07 -7.08 1.19
C LYS A 137 -14.73 -6.44 -0.15
N SER A 138 -14.20 -7.22 -1.08
CA SER A 138 -14.08 -6.81 -2.48
C SER A 138 -15.42 -6.99 -3.19
N LEU A 139 -15.94 -5.89 -3.74
CA LEU A 139 -17.25 -5.80 -4.39
C LEU A 139 -17.16 -5.62 -5.92
N GLY A 140 -15.95 -5.36 -6.44
CA GLY A 140 -15.71 -5.11 -7.86
C GLY A 140 -14.85 -6.19 -8.51
N SER A 141 -13.94 -5.76 -9.36
CA SER A 141 -13.00 -6.63 -10.09
C SER A 141 -12.16 -7.50 -9.16
N SER A 142 -11.95 -8.76 -9.56
CA SER A 142 -11.06 -9.71 -8.84
C SER A 142 -9.57 -9.54 -9.19
N THR A 143 -9.23 -8.65 -10.11
CA THR A 143 -7.84 -8.41 -10.51
C THR A 143 -7.03 -7.81 -9.37
N PRO A 144 -5.93 -8.45 -8.91
CA PRO A 144 -5.18 -8.04 -7.71
C PRO A 144 -4.74 -6.58 -7.71
N ILE A 145 -4.23 -6.09 -8.83
CA ILE A 145 -3.77 -4.69 -8.94
C ILE A 145 -4.92 -3.68 -8.74
N ASN A 146 -6.13 -3.98 -9.25
CA ASN A 146 -7.27 -3.09 -9.09
C ASN A 146 -7.76 -3.08 -7.65
N ILE A 147 -7.76 -4.26 -7.00
CA ILE A 147 -8.12 -4.39 -5.58
C ILE A 147 -7.15 -3.58 -4.71
N VAL A 148 -5.82 -3.74 -4.91
CA VAL A 148 -4.81 -3.01 -4.13
C VAL A 148 -4.94 -1.51 -4.33
N ARG A 149 -5.09 -1.03 -5.56
CA ARG A 149 -5.30 0.39 -5.86
C ARG A 149 -6.57 0.93 -5.20
N ALA A 150 -7.69 0.23 -5.32
CA ALA A 150 -8.93 0.61 -4.66
C ALA A 150 -8.79 0.68 -3.13
N THR A 151 -8.07 -0.28 -2.53
CA THR A 151 -7.79 -0.28 -1.09
C THR A 151 -6.97 0.94 -0.68
N ILE A 152 -5.86 1.23 -1.37
CA ILE A 152 -5.00 2.38 -1.06
C ILE A 152 -5.76 3.70 -1.26
N THR A 153 -6.55 3.83 -2.34
CA THR A 153 -7.39 5.02 -2.57
C THR A 153 -8.41 5.19 -1.44
N GLY A 154 -9.05 4.11 -0.98
CA GLY A 154 -9.96 4.17 0.16
C GLY A 154 -9.24 4.62 1.44
N LEU A 155 -8.08 4.01 1.74
CA LEU A 155 -7.30 4.36 2.94
C LEU A 155 -6.77 5.81 2.91
N SER A 156 -6.41 6.34 1.73
CA SER A 156 -5.96 7.73 1.57
C SER A 156 -7.07 8.77 1.77
N GLN A 157 -8.33 8.37 1.61
CA GLN A 157 -9.51 9.24 1.79
C GLN A 157 -10.04 9.24 3.22
N LEU A 158 -9.48 8.41 4.11
CA LEU A 158 -9.85 8.38 5.51
C LEU A 158 -9.53 9.73 6.17
N ARG A 159 -10.43 10.19 7.04
CA ARG A 159 -10.27 11.42 7.80
C ARG A 159 -10.40 11.13 9.29
N THR A 160 -9.56 11.78 10.08
CA THR A 160 -9.69 11.75 11.54
C THR A 160 -10.80 12.70 11.99
N VAL A 161 -11.33 12.46 13.19
CA VAL A 161 -12.35 13.32 13.79
C VAL A 161 -11.86 14.78 13.88
N GLU A 162 -10.59 14.96 14.22
CA GLU A 162 -9.94 16.28 14.31
C GLU A 162 -9.96 17.04 12.97
N GLN A 163 -9.61 16.34 11.88
CA GLN A 163 -9.65 16.93 10.53
C GLN A 163 -11.08 17.32 10.10
N VAL A 164 -12.07 16.50 10.47
CA VAL A 164 -13.48 16.80 10.17
C VAL A 164 -13.95 17.98 11.01
N ALA A 165 -13.56 18.06 12.29
CA ALA A 165 -13.86 19.15 13.20
C ALA A 165 -13.32 20.49 12.66
N GLU A 166 -12.06 20.50 12.26
CA GLU A 166 -11.41 21.67 11.65
C GLU A 166 -12.15 22.15 10.39
N ILE A 167 -12.51 21.23 9.49
CA ILE A 167 -13.26 21.57 8.26
C ILE A 167 -14.64 22.14 8.55
N ARG A 168 -15.32 21.66 9.60
CA ARG A 168 -16.67 22.10 9.99
C ARG A 168 -16.69 23.29 10.95
N GLY A 169 -15.52 23.66 11.51
CA GLY A 169 -15.43 24.70 12.55
C GLY A 169 -16.13 24.33 13.86
N LEU A 170 -16.15 23.04 14.22
CA LEU A 170 -16.80 22.48 15.41
C LEU A 170 -15.75 21.87 16.33
N ASP A 171 -16.09 21.68 17.62
CA ASP A 171 -15.27 20.90 18.53
C ASP A 171 -15.32 19.39 18.18
N PRO A 172 -14.20 18.65 18.31
CA PRO A 172 -14.18 17.20 18.08
C PRO A 172 -15.22 16.42 18.91
N LYS A 173 -15.58 16.94 20.07
CA LYS A 173 -16.60 16.35 20.97
C LYS A 173 -18.00 16.41 20.37
N ASP A 174 -18.32 17.49 19.63
CA ASP A 174 -19.64 17.70 19.04
C ASP A 174 -19.86 16.80 17.81
N ILE A 175 -18.79 16.21 17.27
CA ILE A 175 -18.88 15.29 16.12
C ILE A 175 -19.11 13.86 16.56
N LEU A 176 -18.59 13.47 17.74
CA LEU A 176 -18.72 12.12 18.26
C LEU A 176 -20.07 11.88 18.99
N GLY A 177 -20.79 12.90 19.36
CA GLY A 177 -22.09 12.85 20.07
C GLY A 177 -21.91 12.64 21.56
#